data_1d7b5d8e5d09ae8da1bb06f951873bac
#
_entry.id   1d7b5d8e5d09ae8da1bb06f951873bac
#
_cell.length_a   1.000
_cell.length_b   1.000
_cell.length_c   1.000
_cell.angle_alpha   90.00
_cell.angle_beta   90.00
_cell.angle_gamma   90.00
#
_symmetry.space_group_name_H-M   'P 1'
#
loop_
_entity.id
_entity.type
_entity.pdbx_description
1 polymer ?
#
loop_
_entity_poly.entity_id
_entity_poly.type
_entity_poly.pdbx_seq_one_letter_code
_entity_poly.pdbx_strand_id
1 'polypeptide(L)'
;MFRTGAGGGSGGPSDMQRIRMQLYQERIRLQIIDAWILPMPHEEARKLQATALLTVSREGEVAHLKLLQPSGNSLFDESLLRAIKHAAPLPPLPEDYQGTFLEVEMRFRPHES
;
A
#
# COMPACT_ATOMS: atom_id res chain seq x y z
N MET A 1 10.25 -6.05 29.61
CA MET A 1 10.55 -6.65 29.12
C MET A 1 10.39 -6.91 28.37
N PHE A 2 10.57 -6.75 28.18
CA PHE A 2 10.82 -7.35 27.52
C PHE A 2 10.75 -7.89 27.16
N ARG A 3 10.81 -7.85 27.49
CA ARG A 3 11.09 -8.56 27.10
C ARG A 3 11.41 -8.97 26.50
N THR A 4 11.60 -8.75 26.62
CA THR A 4 12.15 -9.41 26.00
C THR A 4 12.35 -9.87 25.42
N GLY A 5 12.36 -9.92 25.86
CA GLY A 5 12.85 -10.57 25.42
C GLY A 5 12.89 -10.89 24.85
N ALA A 6 12.96 -10.75 25.14
CA ALA A 6 13.26 -11.28 24.57
C ALA A 6 13.30 -11.53 23.90
N GLY A 7 13.35 -11.50 24.19
CA GLY A 7 13.70 -11.98 23.59
C GLY A 7 13.60 -12.19 22.82
N GLY A 8 13.67 -12.10 22.93
CA GLY A 8 13.86 -12.54 22.25
C GLY A 8 13.49 -12.85 21.51
N GLY A 9 13.62 -12.79 21.64
CA GLY A 9 13.52 -13.24 20.55
C GLY A 9 12.81 -14.01 20.13
N SER A 10 12.42 -14.20 20.54
CA SER A 10 12.00 -15.25 19.96
C SER A 10 10.82 -15.34 19.11
N GLY A 11 10.46 -15.97 18.44
CA GLY A 11 9.30 -16.40 17.77
C GLY A 11 8.62 -15.46 16.80
N GLY A 12 8.76 -14.19 16.89
CA GLY A 12 8.10 -13.27 15.98
C GLY A 12 8.99 -12.82 14.85
N PRO A 13 8.45 -12.01 13.92
CA PRO A 13 9.29 -11.43 12.88
C PRO A 13 10.37 -10.58 13.50
N SER A 14 11.55 -10.61 12.91
CA SER A 14 12.63 -9.78 13.39
C SER A 14 12.33 -8.31 13.11
N ASP A 15 13.04 -7.43 13.82
CA ASP A 15 12.89 -6.00 13.56
C ASP A 15 13.24 -5.68 12.12
N MET A 16 14.25 -6.34 11.57
CA MET A 16 14.62 -6.11 10.18
C MET A 16 13.51 -6.50 9.23
N GLN A 17 12.80 -7.58 9.51
CA GLN A 17 11.68 -7.98 8.66
C GLN A 17 10.56 -6.96 8.70
N ARG A 18 10.28 -6.42 9.87
CA ARG A 18 9.24 -5.38 10.00
C ARG A 18 9.63 -4.12 9.25
N ILE A 19 10.91 -3.73 9.36
CA ILE A 19 11.39 -2.55 8.67
C ILE A 19 11.31 -2.74 7.17
N ARG A 20 11.72 -3.91 6.68
CA ARG A 20 11.64 -4.18 5.24
C ARG A 20 10.21 -4.15 4.74
N MET A 21 9.27 -4.69 5.52
CA MET A 21 7.87 -4.66 5.13
C MET A 21 7.34 -3.23 5.09
N GLN A 22 7.71 -2.40 6.07
CA GLN A 22 7.29 -1.01 6.07
C GLN A 22 7.87 -0.25 4.88
N LEU A 23 9.15 -0.49 4.58
CA LEU A 23 9.78 0.14 3.43
C LEU A 23 9.13 -0.33 2.12
N TYR A 24 8.80 -1.61 2.04
CA TYR A 24 8.14 -2.14 0.87
C TYR A 24 6.78 -1.47 0.65
N GLN A 25 5.99 -1.35 1.70
CA GLN A 25 4.68 -0.73 1.59
C GLN A 25 4.80 0.73 1.20
N GLU A 26 5.82 1.42 1.70
CA GLU A 26 6.04 2.81 1.34
C GLU A 26 6.44 2.94 -0.12
N ARG A 27 7.27 2.02 -0.61
CA ARG A 27 7.65 2.04 -2.03
C ARG A 27 6.44 1.83 -2.92
N ILE A 28 5.55 0.91 -2.54
CA ILE A 28 4.31 0.71 -3.29
C ILE A 28 3.49 2.00 -3.30
N ARG A 29 3.34 2.63 -2.15
CA ARG A 29 2.55 3.85 -2.04
C ARG A 29 3.09 4.93 -2.96
N LEU A 30 4.40 5.14 -2.93
CA LEU A 30 5.01 6.19 -3.73
C LEU A 30 4.86 5.90 -5.22
N GLN A 31 4.98 4.65 -5.61
CA GLN A 31 4.82 4.29 -7.01
C GLN A 31 3.39 4.54 -7.48
N ILE A 32 2.40 4.24 -6.64
CA ILE A 32 1.02 4.49 -6.98
C ILE A 32 0.74 5.99 -7.05
N ILE A 33 1.24 6.75 -6.07
CA ILE A 33 1.05 8.19 -6.06
C ILE A 33 1.66 8.81 -7.32
N ASP A 34 2.82 8.33 -7.72
CA ASP A 34 3.48 8.84 -8.92
C ASP A 34 2.67 8.58 -10.19
N ALA A 35 1.89 7.52 -10.21
CA ALA A 35 1.05 7.18 -11.36
C ALA A 35 -0.34 7.81 -11.29
N TRP A 36 -0.64 8.52 -10.22
CA TRP A 36 -2.01 8.98 -9.95
C TRP A 36 -2.25 10.33 -10.61
N ILE A 37 -3.24 10.35 -11.49
CA ILE A 37 -3.68 11.58 -12.15
C ILE A 37 -5.01 11.98 -11.51
N LEU A 38 -5.00 13.10 -10.80
CA LEU A 38 -6.21 13.57 -10.13
C LEU A 38 -7.18 14.17 -11.16
N PRO A 39 -8.47 13.82 -11.08
CA PRO A 39 -9.46 14.31 -12.02
C PRO A 39 -10.11 15.62 -11.60
N MET A 40 -9.62 16.25 -10.53
CA MET A 40 -10.15 17.50 -10.03
C MET A 40 -9.01 18.36 -9.51
N PRO A 41 -9.26 19.65 -9.23
CA PRO A 41 -8.23 20.50 -8.66
C PRO A 41 -7.72 19.96 -7.33
N HIS A 42 -6.45 20.23 -7.04
CA HIS A 42 -5.82 19.71 -5.85
C HIS A 42 -6.53 20.16 -4.57
N GLU A 43 -7.02 21.39 -4.56
CA GLU A 43 -7.73 21.88 -3.38
C GLU A 43 -8.96 21.07 -3.05
N GLU A 44 -9.64 20.61 -4.08
CA GLU A 44 -10.81 19.76 -3.88
C GLU A 44 -10.39 18.36 -3.47
N ALA A 45 -9.37 17.83 -4.14
CA ALA A 45 -8.94 16.46 -3.90
C ALA A 45 -8.37 16.27 -2.50
N ARG A 46 -7.71 17.30 -1.95
CA ARG A 46 -7.06 17.14 -0.66
C ARG A 46 -8.03 16.93 0.50
N LYS A 47 -9.31 17.18 0.28
CA LYS A 47 -10.33 16.92 1.28
C LYS A 47 -10.82 15.48 1.25
N LEU A 48 -10.36 14.72 0.28
CA LEU A 48 -10.84 13.36 0.06
C LEU A 48 -9.77 12.36 0.48
N GLN A 49 -10.24 11.21 0.91
CA GLN A 49 -9.34 10.09 1.19
C GLN A 49 -10.10 8.80 0.95
N ALA A 50 -9.38 7.77 0.57
CA ALA A 50 -9.96 6.46 0.36
C ALA A 50 -8.98 5.42 0.85
N THR A 51 -9.52 4.28 1.28
CA THR A 51 -8.70 3.15 1.72
C THR A 51 -8.88 2.02 0.74
N ALA A 52 -7.77 1.54 0.20
CA ALA A 52 -7.77 0.45 -0.76
C ALA A 52 -7.13 -0.78 -0.16
N LEU A 53 -7.63 -1.94 -0.56
CA LEU A 53 -7.02 -3.23 -0.22
C LEU A 53 -6.47 -3.82 -1.49
N LEU A 54 -5.16 -4.06 -1.50
CA LEU A 54 -4.46 -4.67 -2.62
C LEU A 54 -3.99 -6.04 -2.24
N THR A 55 -4.12 -6.99 -3.15
CA THR A 55 -3.48 -8.29 -3.02
C THR A 55 -2.38 -8.35 -4.06
N VAL A 56 -1.13 -8.41 -3.59
CA VAL A 56 0.05 -8.33 -4.45
C VAL A 56 0.70 -9.70 -4.53
N SER A 57 1.00 -10.15 -5.75
CA SER A 57 1.65 -11.42 -5.95
C SER A 57 3.15 -11.31 -5.68
N ARG A 58 3.82 -12.47 -5.64
CA ARG A 58 5.25 -12.53 -5.41
C ARG A 58 6.01 -11.65 -6.42
N GLU A 59 5.53 -11.60 -7.65
CA GLU A 59 6.19 -10.84 -8.73
C GLU A 59 5.81 -9.37 -8.75
N GLY A 60 4.88 -8.94 -7.90
CA GLY A 60 4.47 -7.55 -7.88
C GLY A 60 3.20 -7.26 -8.64
N GLU A 61 2.50 -8.27 -9.11
CA GLU A 61 1.24 -8.05 -9.81
C GLU A 61 0.11 -7.84 -8.83
N VAL A 62 -0.83 -6.98 -9.21
CA VAL A 62 -2.01 -6.71 -8.37
C VAL A 62 -3.06 -7.75 -8.75
N ALA A 63 -3.17 -8.78 -7.92
CA ALA A 63 -4.09 -9.88 -8.18
C ALA A 63 -5.53 -9.50 -7.85
N HIS A 64 -5.72 -8.70 -6.79
CA HIS A 64 -7.03 -8.22 -6.39
C HIS A 64 -6.92 -6.80 -5.89
N LEU A 65 -7.99 -6.05 -6.08
CA LEU A 65 -8.02 -4.65 -5.73
C LEU A 65 -9.46 -4.25 -5.41
N LYS A 66 -9.67 -3.66 -4.24
CA LYS A 66 -10.98 -3.11 -3.93
C LYS A 66 -10.83 -1.95 -2.95
N LEU A 67 -11.85 -1.09 -2.92
CA LEU A 67 -11.90 -0.01 -1.96
C LEU A 67 -12.62 -0.52 -0.71
N LEU A 68 -11.92 -0.48 0.42
CA LEU A 68 -12.54 -0.78 1.69
C LEU A 68 -13.36 0.40 2.17
N GLN A 69 -12.89 1.60 1.86
CA GLN A 69 -13.56 2.82 2.28
C GLN A 69 -13.45 3.84 1.15
N PRO A 70 -14.53 4.02 0.38
CA PRO A 70 -14.53 5.03 -0.68
C PRO A 70 -14.47 6.45 -0.12
N SER A 71 -14.02 7.37 -0.95
CA SER A 71 -13.92 8.77 -0.55
C SER A 71 -15.26 9.50 -0.51
N GLY A 72 -16.25 8.95 -1.18
CA GLY A 72 -17.52 9.65 -1.39
C GLY A 72 -17.57 10.38 -2.70
N ASN A 73 -16.52 10.39 -3.47
CA ASN A 73 -16.44 11.02 -4.78
C ASN A 73 -16.01 9.96 -5.79
N SER A 74 -16.91 9.61 -6.70
CA SER A 74 -16.64 8.50 -7.61
C SER A 74 -15.50 8.79 -8.58
N LEU A 75 -15.32 10.05 -8.99
CA LEU A 75 -14.20 10.38 -9.87
C LEU A 75 -12.87 10.17 -9.17
N PHE A 76 -12.79 10.59 -7.90
CA PHE A 76 -11.60 10.37 -7.10
C PHE A 76 -11.31 8.89 -6.95
N ASP A 77 -12.35 8.12 -6.60
CA ASP A 77 -12.17 6.69 -6.36
C ASP A 77 -11.73 5.97 -7.64
N GLU A 78 -12.34 6.31 -8.78
CA GLU A 78 -11.96 5.69 -10.04
C GLU A 78 -10.54 6.04 -10.42
N SER A 79 -10.14 7.29 -10.18
CA SER A 79 -8.78 7.71 -10.51
C SER A 79 -7.75 6.96 -9.67
N LEU A 80 -8.07 6.70 -8.41
CA LEU A 80 -7.18 5.95 -7.55
C LEU A 80 -7.04 4.50 -8.02
N LEU A 81 -8.16 3.86 -8.34
CA LEU A 81 -8.12 2.48 -8.83
C LEU A 81 -7.33 2.39 -10.13
N ARG A 82 -7.50 3.37 -11.01
CA ARG A 82 -6.74 3.40 -12.25
C ARG A 82 -5.25 3.59 -11.98
N ALA A 83 -4.92 4.45 -11.02
CA ALA A 83 -3.52 4.67 -10.68
C ALA A 83 -2.86 3.38 -10.17
N ILE A 84 -3.57 2.63 -9.34
CA ILE A 84 -3.02 1.38 -8.82
C ILE A 84 -2.77 0.40 -9.95
N LYS A 85 -3.71 0.29 -10.89
CA LYS A 85 -3.53 -0.61 -12.02
C LYS A 85 -2.39 -0.17 -12.92
N HIS A 86 -2.24 1.13 -13.13
CA HIS A 86 -1.17 1.64 -13.99
C HIS A 86 0.20 1.56 -13.32
N ALA A 87 0.23 1.58 -12.00
CA ALA A 87 1.51 1.47 -11.30
C ALA A 87 2.09 0.07 -11.39
N ALA A 88 1.25 -0.93 -11.62
CA ALA A 88 1.74 -2.31 -11.71
C ALA A 88 2.61 -2.48 -12.95
N PRO A 89 3.63 -3.35 -12.91
CA PRO A 89 3.97 -4.19 -11.78
C PRO A 89 4.63 -3.41 -10.66
N LEU A 90 4.24 -3.75 -9.44
CA LEU A 90 4.85 -3.18 -8.25
C LEU A 90 6.16 -3.90 -7.96
N PRO A 91 6.97 -3.38 -7.04
CA PRO A 91 8.18 -4.13 -6.66
C PRO A 91 7.81 -5.53 -6.18
N PRO A 92 8.66 -6.52 -6.43
CA PRO A 92 8.41 -7.88 -5.94
C PRO A 92 8.35 -7.90 -4.41
N LEU A 93 7.67 -8.91 -3.86
CA LEU A 93 7.59 -9.04 -2.42
C LEU A 93 8.98 -9.23 -1.82
N PRO A 94 9.18 -8.76 -0.58
CA PRO A 94 10.48 -8.96 0.06
C PRO A 94 10.85 -10.44 0.12
N GLU A 95 12.13 -10.73 -0.02
CA GLU A 95 12.59 -12.11 -0.08
C GLU A 95 12.32 -12.87 1.20
N ASP A 96 12.33 -12.16 2.33
CA ASP A 96 12.09 -12.82 3.61
C ASP A 96 10.61 -12.94 3.96
N TYR A 97 9.72 -12.44 3.09
CA TYR A 97 8.29 -12.68 3.26
C TYR A 97 7.96 -14.02 2.61
N GLN A 98 7.31 -14.89 3.35
CA GLN A 98 7.15 -16.28 2.93
C GLN A 98 5.86 -16.58 2.22
N GLY A 99 4.94 -15.62 2.14
CA GLY A 99 3.67 -15.85 1.47
C GLY A 99 3.77 -15.76 -0.04
N THR A 100 2.79 -16.34 -0.71
CA THR A 100 2.67 -16.22 -2.17
C THR A 100 2.04 -14.89 -2.54
N PHE A 101 1.16 -14.40 -1.70
CA PHE A 101 0.48 -13.12 -1.88
C PHE A 101 0.58 -12.31 -0.60
N LEU A 102 0.54 -11.00 -0.75
CA LEU A 102 0.51 -10.08 0.37
C LEU A 102 -0.69 -9.17 0.24
N GLU A 103 -1.52 -9.12 1.27
CA GLU A 103 -2.60 -8.14 1.33
C GLU A 103 -2.09 -6.88 1.99
N VAL A 104 -2.31 -5.75 1.32
CA VAL A 104 -1.86 -4.46 1.82
C VAL A 104 -3.04 -3.51 1.85
N GLU A 105 -3.31 -2.97 3.02
CA GLU A 105 -4.37 -1.98 3.19
C GLU A 105 -3.70 -0.61 3.26
N MET A 106 -4.10 0.29 2.36
CA MET A 106 -3.47 1.61 2.27
C MET A 106 -4.52 2.70 2.20
N ARG A 107 -4.27 3.76 2.96
CA ARG A 107 -5.08 4.96 2.87
C ARG A 107 -4.36 5.96 1.96
N PHE A 108 -5.11 6.54 1.04
CA PHE A 108 -4.56 7.47 0.07
C PHE A 108 -5.16 8.85 0.23
N ARG A 109 -4.29 9.83 0.35
CA ARG A 109 -4.64 11.25 0.43
C ARG A 109 -3.70 12.03 -0.47
N PRO A 110 -4.24 12.77 -1.43
CA PRO A 110 -3.37 13.47 -2.39
C PRO A 110 -2.45 14.49 -1.76
N HIS A 111 -2.89 15.15 -0.70
CA HIS A 111 -2.13 16.25 -0.11
C HIS A 111 -0.91 15.77 0.68
N GLU A 112 -0.76 14.46 0.83
CA GLU A 112 0.37 13.92 1.57
C GLU A 112 1.60 13.71 0.71
N SER A 113 1.47 13.84 -0.59
CA SER A 113 2.57 13.60 -1.50
C SER A 113 3.57 14.74 -1.53
#